data_787c5a7b01a27555e3b7b9683e59c582
#
_entry.id   787c5a7b01a27555e3b7b9683e59c582
#
_cell.length_a   1.000
_cell.length_b   1.000
_cell.length_c   1.000
_cell.angle_alpha   90.00
_cell.angle_beta   90.00
_cell.angle_gamma   90.00
#
_symmetry.space_group_name_H-M   'P 1'
#
loop_
_entity.id
_entity.type
_entity.pdbx_description
1 polymer ?
#
loop_
_entity_poly.entity_id
_entity_poly.type
_entity_poly.pdbx_seq_one_letter_code
_entity_poly.pdbx_strand_id
1 'polypeptide(L)'
;MTFEDFNFDASLLEGLYSMGYKSPTPIQVQAIPIIQANKDLIACAQTGTGKTAAYLLPIMNNILKAETRHLNTLIIAPTRELVIQIDQQIDGMGYFCGVGSIAIYGGNDGIVWEQQKRALREGVDIVCATPGRLTALLQAGHINFEHLQHLVLDEADKMLDMGFLDDIKNIIKYIPANRQTILFSATMPPKMRTLAETIAKNPEQVNIAISKPAENIVQQAYVVYDNQKERLLTEILKNPDYLSVIIFSSTKDNVKLLERTLKKIEPSLKAFHSDLEQPEREEIMREFKSKRIRILIGTDILSRGIDVDGISLVVNYDAPPDPEDYIHRIGRTARASKAGVAITFINPKDQPKFAKIEALMGREVDKLPVPAELGETPAYNPEANKKLAFAPGGKRPFNKKKNFKPKPRN
;
A
#
# COMPACT_ATOMS: atom_id res chain seq x y z
N MET A 1 13.71 -26.01 0.80
CA MET A 1 14.45 -24.97 1.53
C MET A 1 13.61 -24.52 2.72
N THR A 2 14.19 -24.49 3.90
CA THR A 2 13.55 -24.07 5.15
C THR A 2 14.25 -22.82 5.67
N PHE A 3 13.78 -22.23 6.77
CA PHE A 3 14.44 -21.05 7.33
C PHE A 3 15.75 -21.38 8.05
N GLU A 4 15.94 -22.62 8.49
CA GLU A 4 17.19 -23.13 9.06
C GLU A 4 18.34 -23.10 8.05
N ASP A 5 18.04 -23.29 6.76
CA ASP A 5 19.06 -23.28 5.69
C ASP A 5 19.76 -21.92 5.53
N PHE A 6 19.22 -20.83 6.11
CA PHE A 6 19.83 -19.50 6.12
C PHE A 6 20.78 -19.26 7.29
N ASN A 7 20.94 -20.20 8.22
CA ASN A 7 21.80 -20.09 9.40
C ASN A 7 21.49 -18.84 10.26
N PHE A 8 20.21 -18.59 10.51
CA PHE A 8 19.78 -17.55 11.43
C PHE A 8 20.03 -17.96 12.89
N ASP A 9 20.15 -16.95 13.76
CA ASP A 9 20.20 -17.14 15.21
C ASP A 9 18.97 -17.92 15.70
N ALA A 10 19.17 -18.81 16.69
CA ALA A 10 18.10 -19.66 17.19
C ALA A 10 16.94 -18.87 17.79
N SER A 11 17.23 -17.75 18.49
CA SER A 11 16.21 -16.88 19.07
C SER A 11 15.37 -16.15 18.01
N LEU A 12 16.00 -15.80 16.87
CA LEU A 12 15.28 -15.22 15.75
C LEU A 12 14.37 -16.25 15.05
N LEU A 13 14.83 -17.50 14.91
CA LEU A 13 14.01 -18.59 14.37
C LEU A 13 12.82 -18.89 15.27
N GLU A 14 12.99 -18.85 16.59
CA GLU A 14 11.90 -19.03 17.56
C GLU A 14 10.84 -17.94 17.40
N GLY A 15 11.25 -16.68 17.28
CA GLY A 15 10.35 -15.54 16.98
C GLY A 15 9.59 -15.73 15.67
N LEU A 16 10.29 -16.11 14.62
CA LEU A 16 9.72 -16.36 13.31
C LEU A 16 8.63 -17.46 13.32
N TYR A 17 8.92 -18.59 13.96
CA TYR A 17 7.98 -19.71 14.04
C TYR A 17 6.79 -19.40 14.95
N SER A 18 6.99 -18.64 16.03
CA SER A 18 5.89 -18.19 16.90
C SER A 18 4.88 -17.30 16.16
N MET A 19 5.34 -16.55 15.15
CA MET A 19 4.48 -15.78 14.25
C MET A 19 3.83 -16.61 13.14
N GLY A 20 4.04 -17.94 13.11
CA GLY A 20 3.40 -18.85 12.16
C GLY A 20 4.08 -18.96 10.79
N TYR A 21 5.29 -18.45 10.62
CA TYR A 21 6.07 -18.68 9.40
C TYR A 21 6.50 -20.15 9.31
N LYS A 22 6.23 -20.80 8.18
CA LYS A 22 6.50 -22.25 7.99
C LYS A 22 7.64 -22.53 7.01
N SER A 23 7.66 -21.80 5.91
CA SER A 23 8.65 -21.97 4.84
C SER A 23 8.89 -20.65 4.12
N PRO A 24 10.09 -20.42 3.59
CA PRO A 24 10.43 -19.19 2.89
C PRO A 24 9.68 -19.08 1.55
N THR A 25 9.27 -17.89 1.24
CA THR A 25 8.65 -17.54 -0.04
C THR A 25 9.72 -17.37 -1.13
N PRO A 26 9.35 -17.37 -2.43
CA PRO A 26 10.32 -17.20 -3.52
C PRO A 26 11.17 -15.94 -3.42
N ILE A 27 10.60 -14.81 -2.95
CA ILE A 27 11.37 -13.57 -2.75
C ILE A 27 12.35 -13.72 -1.59
N GLN A 28 11.97 -14.40 -0.51
CA GLN A 28 12.83 -14.65 0.64
C GLN A 28 14.00 -15.56 0.27
N VAL A 29 13.74 -16.64 -0.50
CA VAL A 29 14.79 -17.56 -0.97
C VAL A 29 15.85 -16.82 -1.79
N GLN A 30 15.46 -15.85 -2.62
CA GLN A 30 16.41 -15.12 -3.47
C GLN A 30 17.05 -13.92 -2.76
N ALA A 31 16.32 -13.16 -1.97
CA ALA A 31 16.81 -11.92 -1.37
C ALA A 31 17.65 -12.14 -0.11
N ILE A 32 17.29 -13.10 0.75
CA ILE A 32 18.00 -13.34 2.03
C ILE A 32 19.48 -13.59 1.83
N PRO A 33 19.95 -14.49 0.93
CA PRO A 33 21.37 -14.74 0.74
C PRO A 33 22.14 -13.53 0.23
N ILE A 34 21.52 -12.70 -0.62
CA ILE A 34 22.14 -11.48 -1.15
C ILE A 34 22.36 -10.46 -0.02
N ILE A 35 21.36 -10.29 0.84
CA ILE A 35 21.43 -9.37 1.98
C ILE A 35 22.45 -9.86 3.02
N GLN A 36 22.48 -11.16 3.32
CA GLN A 36 23.48 -11.76 4.20
C GLN A 36 24.92 -11.62 3.66
N ALA A 37 25.08 -11.61 2.33
CA ALA A 37 26.36 -11.35 1.69
C ALA A 37 26.75 -9.86 1.66
N ASN A 38 25.97 -9.00 2.33
CA ASN A 38 26.16 -7.55 2.41
C ASN A 38 26.22 -6.85 1.04
N LYS A 39 25.49 -7.37 0.04
CA LYS A 39 25.36 -6.77 -1.29
C LYS A 39 24.12 -5.90 -1.36
N ASP A 40 24.20 -4.82 -2.11
CA ASP A 40 23.02 -4.00 -2.41
C ASP A 40 22.03 -4.79 -3.25
N LEU A 41 20.75 -4.54 -3.03
CA LEU A 41 19.66 -5.29 -3.65
C LEU A 41 18.60 -4.34 -4.24
N ILE A 42 18.19 -4.62 -5.47
CA ILE A 42 16.98 -4.08 -6.06
C ILE A 42 16.03 -5.27 -6.30
N ALA A 43 14.93 -5.30 -5.57
CA ALA A 43 13.96 -6.38 -5.64
C ALA A 43 12.61 -5.87 -6.16
N CYS A 44 12.19 -6.39 -7.31
CA CYS A 44 10.86 -6.18 -7.85
C CYS A 44 9.95 -7.34 -7.42
N ALA A 45 9.03 -7.07 -6.48
CA ALA A 45 8.08 -8.06 -6.00
C ALA A 45 6.81 -7.38 -5.49
N GLN A 46 5.66 -8.03 -5.68
CA GLN A 46 4.36 -7.52 -5.27
C GLN A 46 4.16 -7.52 -3.74
N THR A 47 3.17 -6.75 -3.28
CA THR A 47 2.71 -6.78 -1.88
C THR A 47 2.14 -8.17 -1.55
N GLY A 48 2.40 -8.65 -0.33
CA GLY A 48 1.94 -9.98 0.10
C GLY A 48 2.84 -11.15 -0.28
N THR A 49 3.98 -10.91 -0.97
CA THR A 49 4.96 -11.96 -1.31
C THR A 49 5.94 -12.28 -0.18
N GLY A 50 5.87 -11.56 0.95
CA GLY A 50 6.78 -11.75 2.08
C GLY A 50 8.04 -10.89 2.04
N LYS A 51 8.03 -9.75 1.31
CA LYS A 51 9.14 -8.80 1.20
C LYS A 51 9.69 -8.35 2.55
N THR A 52 8.80 -7.99 3.47
CA THR A 52 9.20 -7.46 4.78
C THR A 52 10.10 -8.43 5.55
N ALA A 53 9.71 -9.70 5.65
CA ALA A 53 10.56 -10.71 6.26
C ALA A 53 11.84 -11.01 5.46
N ALA A 54 11.82 -10.82 4.12
CA ALA A 54 12.98 -11.04 3.28
C ALA A 54 14.16 -10.11 3.61
N TYR A 55 13.87 -8.86 4.03
CA TYR A 55 14.94 -7.96 4.48
C TYR A 55 15.09 -7.92 6.01
N LEU A 56 14.03 -8.07 6.79
CA LEU A 56 14.12 -8.01 8.25
C LEU A 56 14.96 -9.15 8.81
N LEU A 57 14.73 -10.39 8.38
CA LEU A 57 15.40 -11.55 8.93
C LEU A 57 16.93 -11.47 8.83
N PRO A 58 17.55 -11.24 7.65
CA PRO A 58 18.99 -11.12 7.55
C PRO A 58 19.55 -9.89 8.28
N ILE A 59 18.83 -8.75 8.30
CA ILE A 59 19.24 -7.55 9.03
C ILE A 59 19.24 -7.80 10.54
N MET A 60 18.16 -8.35 11.09
CA MET A 60 18.07 -8.67 12.53
C MET A 60 19.15 -9.69 12.92
N ASN A 61 19.39 -10.67 12.09
CA ASN A 61 20.46 -11.64 12.33
C ASN A 61 21.86 -10.98 12.35
N ASN A 62 22.09 -9.95 11.51
CA ASN A 62 23.35 -9.19 11.54
C ASN A 62 23.47 -8.35 12.81
N ILE A 63 22.37 -7.76 13.28
CA ILE A 63 22.31 -7.00 14.54
C ILE A 63 22.66 -7.92 15.73
N LEU A 64 22.13 -9.16 15.74
CA LEU A 64 22.40 -10.13 16.81
C LEU A 64 23.87 -10.59 16.86
N LYS A 65 24.54 -10.61 15.73
CA LYS A 65 25.96 -10.99 15.63
C LYS A 65 26.92 -9.83 15.94
N ALA A 66 26.40 -8.60 16.04
CA ALA A 66 27.24 -7.44 16.31
C ALA A 66 27.71 -7.42 17.78
N GLU A 67 28.98 -7.08 18.02
CA GLU A 67 29.55 -6.95 19.38
C GLU A 67 28.97 -5.77 20.15
N THR A 68 28.59 -4.72 19.46
CA THR A 68 28.00 -3.50 20.05
C THR A 68 26.68 -3.14 19.39
N ARG A 69 25.71 -2.71 20.21
CA ARG A 69 24.40 -2.27 19.73
C ARG A 69 24.40 -0.77 19.47
N HIS A 70 23.93 -0.37 18.32
CA HIS A 70 23.72 1.02 17.92
C HIS A 70 22.63 1.08 16.85
N LEU A 71 22.18 2.27 16.51
CA LEU A 71 21.25 2.45 15.41
C LEU A 71 21.87 1.97 14.10
N ASN A 72 21.49 0.76 13.71
CA ASN A 72 22.08 0.00 12.62
C ASN A 72 21.33 0.16 11.30
N THR A 73 19.99 0.28 11.37
CA THR A 73 19.14 0.17 10.19
C THR A 73 18.13 1.29 10.11
N LEU A 74 17.98 1.86 8.92
CA LEU A 74 16.90 2.77 8.56
C LEU A 74 16.01 2.13 7.49
N ILE A 75 14.72 2.02 7.78
CA ILE A 75 13.69 1.56 6.85
C ILE A 75 12.78 2.73 6.54
N ILE A 76 12.65 3.08 5.26
CA ILE A 76 11.78 4.16 4.80
C ILE A 76 10.60 3.54 4.03
N ALA A 77 9.38 3.95 4.39
CA ALA A 77 8.15 3.47 3.77
C ALA A 77 7.17 4.64 3.51
N PRO A 78 6.30 4.55 2.48
CA PRO A 78 5.47 5.67 2.03
C PRO A 78 4.39 6.11 3.01
N THR A 79 3.88 5.19 3.85
CA THR A 79 2.71 5.46 4.70
C THR A 79 2.98 5.11 6.15
N ARG A 80 2.24 5.78 7.04
CA ARG A 80 2.30 5.53 8.50
C ARG A 80 1.90 4.10 8.84
N GLU A 81 0.86 3.63 8.17
CA GLU A 81 0.31 2.30 8.37
C GLU A 81 1.35 1.23 8.07
N LEU A 82 2.11 1.39 6.97
CA LEU A 82 3.18 0.46 6.62
C LEU A 82 4.35 0.54 7.60
N VAL A 83 4.73 1.74 8.03
CA VAL A 83 5.78 1.95 9.05
C VAL A 83 5.41 1.25 10.35
N ILE A 84 4.18 1.41 10.84
CA ILE A 84 3.67 0.73 12.04
C ILE A 84 3.65 -0.78 11.84
N GLN A 85 3.23 -1.25 10.68
CA GLN A 85 3.18 -2.69 10.38
C GLN A 85 4.59 -3.32 10.38
N ILE A 86 5.58 -2.63 9.80
CA ILE A 86 6.98 -3.09 9.81
C ILE A 86 7.51 -3.15 11.24
N ASP A 87 7.27 -2.11 12.04
CA ASP A 87 7.66 -2.03 13.44
C ASP A 87 7.07 -3.18 14.27
N GLN A 88 5.76 -3.44 14.13
CA GLN A 88 5.08 -4.58 14.77
C GLN A 88 5.65 -5.93 14.33
N GLN A 89 6.09 -6.08 13.07
CA GLN A 89 6.74 -7.31 12.62
C GLN A 89 8.12 -7.49 13.25
N ILE A 90 8.88 -6.39 13.44
CA ILE A 90 10.16 -6.43 14.15
C ILE A 90 9.94 -6.83 15.60
N ASP A 91 8.96 -6.23 16.29
CA ASP A 91 8.60 -6.58 17.66
C ASP A 91 8.24 -8.07 17.79
N GLY A 92 7.43 -8.60 16.87
CA GLY A 92 7.05 -10.01 16.87
C GLY A 92 8.23 -10.96 16.63
N MET A 93 9.02 -10.72 15.60
CA MET A 93 10.19 -11.54 15.27
C MET A 93 11.30 -11.36 16.32
N GLY A 94 11.44 -10.15 16.86
CA GLY A 94 12.47 -9.76 17.83
C GLY A 94 12.18 -10.14 19.27
N TYR A 95 10.99 -10.68 19.57
CA TYR A 95 10.53 -10.92 20.93
C TYR A 95 11.52 -11.74 21.76
N PHE A 96 12.10 -12.79 21.20
CA PHE A 96 13.05 -13.67 21.88
C PHE A 96 14.50 -13.21 21.76
N CYS A 97 14.81 -12.28 20.87
CA CYS A 97 16.20 -11.85 20.59
C CYS A 97 16.50 -10.41 20.99
N GLY A 98 15.49 -9.65 21.42
CA GLY A 98 15.65 -8.30 21.96
C GLY A 98 16.17 -7.27 20.96
N VAL A 99 15.86 -7.41 19.66
CA VAL A 99 16.09 -6.36 18.66
C VAL A 99 15.01 -5.32 18.80
N GLY A 100 15.40 -4.07 19.07
CA GLY A 100 14.49 -2.96 19.30
C GLY A 100 14.29 -2.09 18.06
N SER A 101 13.06 -1.66 17.83
CA SER A 101 12.74 -0.72 16.76
C SER A 101 11.86 0.44 17.23
N ILE A 102 11.72 1.44 16.35
CA ILE A 102 10.80 2.54 16.55
C ILE A 102 10.18 3.00 15.23
N ALA A 103 8.85 3.22 15.27
CA ALA A 103 8.09 3.81 14.20
C ALA A 103 8.08 5.34 14.27
N ILE A 104 8.58 6.01 13.21
CA ILE A 104 8.66 7.47 13.10
C ILE A 104 7.76 7.94 11.97
N TYR A 105 6.64 8.56 12.33
CA TYR A 105 5.67 9.09 11.37
C TYR A 105 5.05 10.39 11.87
N GLY A 106 4.50 11.19 10.96
CA GLY A 106 3.84 12.44 11.32
C GLY A 106 2.50 12.19 12.01
N GLY A 107 2.19 12.93 13.04
CA GLY A 107 0.93 12.99 13.78
C GLY A 107 0.94 14.27 14.61
N ASN A 108 -0.23 14.77 14.98
CA ASN A 108 -0.34 16.08 15.62
C ASN A 108 -0.03 16.07 17.12
N ASP A 109 0.30 14.93 17.72
CA ASP A 109 0.47 14.83 19.17
C ASP A 109 1.90 15.10 19.60
N GLY A 110 2.09 16.17 20.39
CA GLY A 110 3.36 16.46 21.07
C GLY A 110 3.84 15.30 21.94
N ILE A 111 2.94 14.48 22.47
CA ILE A 111 3.25 13.28 23.27
C ILE A 111 4.00 12.25 22.41
N VAL A 112 3.51 11.93 21.21
CA VAL A 112 4.19 11.00 20.30
C VAL A 112 5.57 11.52 19.89
N TRP A 113 5.71 12.82 19.72
CA TRP A 113 7.00 13.46 19.43
C TRP A 113 8.02 13.25 20.55
N GLU A 114 7.64 13.46 21.80
CA GLU A 114 8.53 13.24 22.94
C GLU A 114 8.87 11.77 23.13
N GLN A 115 7.92 10.86 22.91
CA GLN A 115 8.17 9.42 22.95
C GLN A 115 9.18 8.98 21.89
N GLN A 116 9.06 9.47 20.65
CA GLN A 116 10.00 9.19 19.58
C GLN A 116 11.43 9.69 19.93
N LYS A 117 11.56 10.91 20.44
CA LYS A 117 12.86 11.45 20.87
C LYS A 117 13.44 10.68 22.05
N ARG A 118 12.60 10.24 22.97
CA ARG A 118 13.05 9.46 24.13
C ARG A 118 13.60 8.10 23.69
N ALA A 119 12.86 7.35 22.86
CA ALA A 119 13.31 6.06 22.35
C ALA A 119 14.61 6.15 21.55
N LEU A 120 14.77 7.20 20.72
CA LEU A 120 16.03 7.45 20.00
C LEU A 120 17.21 7.74 20.94
N ARG A 121 16.96 8.36 22.10
CA ARG A 121 18.01 8.61 23.13
C ARG A 121 18.32 7.38 23.96
N GLU A 122 17.34 6.56 24.26
CA GLU A 122 17.51 5.30 24.99
C GLU A 122 18.21 4.23 24.16
N GLY A 123 18.22 4.38 22.83
CA GLY A 123 18.86 3.52 21.86
C GLY A 123 17.90 2.50 21.25
N VAL A 124 17.86 2.45 19.92
CA VAL A 124 17.14 1.45 19.13
C VAL A 124 18.07 0.91 18.05
N ASP A 125 17.84 -0.30 17.61
CA ASP A 125 18.63 -0.92 16.54
C ASP A 125 18.10 -0.52 15.15
N ILE A 126 16.78 -0.34 15.04
CA ILE A 126 16.09 -0.11 13.76
C ILE A 126 15.14 1.10 13.87
N VAL A 127 15.20 1.98 12.90
CA VAL A 127 14.23 3.07 12.71
C VAL A 127 13.38 2.77 11.47
N CYS A 128 12.06 2.72 11.65
CA CYS A 128 11.09 2.65 10.58
C CYS A 128 10.42 4.02 10.41
N ALA A 129 10.51 4.66 9.23
CA ALA A 129 10.09 6.05 9.11
C ALA A 129 9.34 6.38 7.82
N THR A 130 8.42 7.37 7.91
CA THR A 130 7.93 8.07 6.73
C THR A 130 8.87 9.21 6.36
N PRO A 131 9.10 9.50 5.05
CA PRO A 131 10.12 10.46 4.60
C PRO A 131 10.02 11.85 5.26
N GLY A 132 8.85 12.48 5.21
CA GLY A 132 8.67 13.85 5.69
C GLY A 132 8.93 14.02 7.20
N ARG A 133 8.51 13.04 8.04
CA ARG A 133 8.76 13.10 9.48
C ARG A 133 10.24 12.87 9.81
N LEU A 134 10.87 11.95 9.12
CA LEU A 134 12.29 11.69 9.30
C LEU A 134 13.13 12.90 8.92
N THR A 135 12.82 13.58 7.81
CA THR A 135 13.48 14.82 7.39
C THR A 135 13.41 15.88 8.49
N ALA A 136 12.26 16.06 9.15
CA ALA A 136 12.10 17.01 10.25
C ALA A 136 12.98 16.66 11.46
N LEU A 137 13.10 15.39 11.83
CA LEU A 137 13.96 14.92 12.92
C LEU A 137 15.45 15.11 12.62
N LEU A 138 15.87 14.85 11.38
CA LEU A 138 17.23 15.05 10.92
C LEU A 138 17.63 16.52 10.95
N GLN A 139 16.78 17.41 10.45
CA GLN A 139 16.99 18.85 10.47
C GLN A 139 17.07 19.43 11.89
N ALA A 140 16.32 18.83 12.82
CA ALA A 140 16.35 19.21 14.24
C ALA A 140 17.53 18.59 15.02
N GLY A 141 18.36 17.75 14.40
CA GLY A 141 19.51 17.11 15.06
C GLY A 141 19.14 16.08 16.12
N HIS A 142 17.94 15.50 16.05
CA HIS A 142 17.46 14.53 17.06
C HIS A 142 17.85 13.09 16.77
N ILE A 143 18.44 12.80 15.61
CA ILE A 143 18.84 11.46 15.21
C ILE A 143 20.22 11.51 14.55
N ASN A 144 21.06 10.54 14.87
CA ASN A 144 22.39 10.36 14.29
C ASN A 144 22.50 8.98 13.65
N PHE A 145 22.91 8.96 12.39
CA PHE A 145 23.10 7.74 11.60
C PHE A 145 24.56 7.39 11.37
N GLU A 146 25.50 7.86 12.20
CA GLU A 146 26.94 7.64 12.02
C GLU A 146 27.31 6.17 11.84
N HIS A 147 26.62 5.28 12.53
CA HIS A 147 26.89 3.83 12.51
C HIS A 147 25.90 3.02 11.66
N LEU A 148 25.11 3.69 10.81
CA LEU A 148 24.11 3.03 10.00
C LEU A 148 24.76 2.08 8.97
N GLN A 149 24.36 0.82 8.99
CA GLN A 149 24.85 -0.21 8.08
C GLN A 149 23.85 -0.54 6.96
N HIS A 150 22.54 -0.42 7.22
CA HIS A 150 21.51 -0.79 6.26
C HIS A 150 20.52 0.36 6.02
N LEU A 151 20.27 0.66 4.74
CA LEU A 151 19.16 1.48 4.26
C LEU A 151 18.20 0.60 3.50
N VAL A 152 16.93 0.57 3.92
CA VAL A 152 15.86 -0.12 3.22
C VAL A 152 14.84 0.90 2.71
N LEU A 153 14.51 0.85 1.42
CA LEU A 153 13.38 1.56 0.84
C LEU A 153 12.30 0.53 0.49
N ASP A 154 11.20 0.53 1.23
CA ASP A 154 10.07 -0.37 0.96
C ASP A 154 8.95 0.38 0.25
N GLU A 155 8.30 -0.25 -0.72
CA GLU A 155 7.33 0.36 -1.64
C GLU A 155 7.87 1.65 -2.29
N ALA A 156 9.09 1.60 -2.82
CA ALA A 156 9.81 2.76 -3.31
C ALA A 156 9.11 3.46 -4.49
N ASP A 157 8.42 2.74 -5.36
CA ASP A 157 7.58 3.29 -6.43
C ASP A 157 6.45 4.17 -5.87
N LYS A 158 5.82 3.73 -4.79
CA LYS A 158 4.76 4.50 -4.13
C LYS A 158 5.28 5.79 -3.50
N MET A 159 6.51 5.77 -2.96
CA MET A 159 7.15 6.98 -2.47
C MET A 159 7.38 8.00 -3.59
N LEU A 160 7.73 7.55 -4.79
CA LEU A 160 7.86 8.44 -5.97
C LEU A 160 6.50 9.01 -6.39
N ASP A 161 5.46 8.18 -6.45
CA ASP A 161 4.10 8.61 -6.81
C ASP A 161 3.54 9.66 -5.83
N MET A 162 3.92 9.56 -4.56
CA MET A 162 3.54 10.52 -3.51
C MET A 162 4.43 11.76 -3.48
N GLY A 163 5.45 11.85 -4.34
CA GLY A 163 6.33 13.02 -4.46
C GLY A 163 7.48 13.06 -3.46
N PHE A 164 7.78 11.98 -2.74
CA PHE A 164 8.85 11.95 -1.72
C PHE A 164 10.28 11.80 -2.27
N LEU A 165 10.47 11.94 -3.59
CA LEU A 165 11.80 11.79 -4.20
C LEU A 165 12.84 12.73 -3.59
N ASP A 166 12.47 13.99 -3.39
CA ASP A 166 13.39 14.99 -2.85
C ASP A 166 13.66 14.78 -1.35
N ASP A 167 12.66 14.32 -0.60
CA ASP A 167 12.84 13.92 0.80
C ASP A 167 13.84 12.77 0.91
N ILE A 168 13.70 11.72 0.10
CA ILE A 168 14.62 10.58 0.07
C ILE A 168 16.05 11.05 -0.25
N LYS A 169 16.23 11.87 -1.28
CA LYS A 169 17.55 12.44 -1.64
C LYS A 169 18.15 13.26 -0.50
N ASN A 170 17.33 14.00 0.23
CA ASN A 170 17.80 14.79 1.37
C ASN A 170 18.19 13.89 2.54
N ILE A 171 17.40 12.88 2.88
CA ILE A 171 17.71 11.90 3.92
C ILE A 171 19.06 11.23 3.66
N ILE A 172 19.31 10.82 2.40
CA ILE A 172 20.55 10.14 2.00
C ILE A 172 21.81 10.96 2.31
N LYS A 173 21.74 12.29 2.36
CA LYS A 173 22.88 13.16 2.73
C LYS A 173 23.30 13.05 4.19
N TYR A 174 22.41 12.56 5.06
CA TYR A 174 22.65 12.41 6.51
C TYR A 174 23.12 11.01 6.91
N ILE A 175 23.20 10.07 5.97
CA ILE A 175 23.56 8.67 6.25
C ILE A 175 24.90 8.31 5.61
N PRO A 176 25.69 7.39 6.20
CA PRO A 176 26.98 6.99 5.66
C PRO A 176 26.93 6.52 4.21
N ALA A 177 27.95 6.90 3.43
CA ALA A 177 28.10 6.40 2.07
C ALA A 177 28.46 4.90 2.02
N ASN A 178 29.13 4.41 3.06
CA ASN A 178 29.47 2.99 3.20
C ASN A 178 28.36 2.28 3.97
N ARG A 179 27.35 1.84 3.26
CA ARG A 179 26.18 1.10 3.76
C ARG A 179 25.71 0.12 2.71
N GLN A 180 24.94 -0.86 3.12
CA GLN A 180 24.13 -1.68 2.23
C GLN A 180 22.81 -0.95 1.93
N THR A 181 22.45 -0.89 0.65
CA THR A 181 21.16 -0.29 0.21
C THR A 181 20.26 -1.37 -0.37
N ILE A 182 19.08 -1.50 0.20
CA ILE A 182 18.09 -2.51 -0.16
C ILE A 182 16.82 -1.79 -0.62
N LEU A 183 16.39 -2.05 -1.86
CA LEU A 183 15.25 -1.40 -2.45
C LEU A 183 14.22 -2.45 -2.86
N PHE A 184 13.02 -2.34 -2.28
CA PHE A 184 11.86 -3.12 -2.67
C PHE A 184 10.83 -2.22 -3.36
N SER A 185 10.36 -2.66 -4.51
CA SER A 185 9.35 -1.96 -5.31
C SER A 185 8.45 -2.98 -6.01
N ALA A 186 7.21 -2.64 -6.29
CA ALA A 186 6.37 -3.46 -7.16
C ALA A 186 6.71 -3.18 -8.62
N THR A 187 7.04 -1.94 -8.95
CA THR A 187 7.33 -1.46 -10.31
C THR A 187 8.69 -0.80 -10.43
N MET A 188 9.23 -0.73 -11.65
CA MET A 188 10.52 -0.08 -11.92
C MET A 188 10.42 0.96 -13.06
N PRO A 189 9.63 2.04 -12.87
CA PRO A 189 9.56 3.11 -13.86
C PRO A 189 10.91 3.83 -14.02
N PRO A 190 11.15 4.56 -15.10
CA PRO A 190 12.45 5.20 -15.38
C PRO A 190 13.00 6.06 -14.24
N LYS A 191 12.13 6.84 -13.58
CA LYS A 191 12.53 7.65 -12.40
C LYS A 191 13.01 6.80 -11.23
N MET A 192 12.37 5.64 -11.01
CA MET A 192 12.76 4.70 -9.96
C MET A 192 14.12 4.07 -10.26
N ARG A 193 14.34 3.69 -11.51
CA ARG A 193 15.63 3.16 -11.98
C ARG A 193 16.75 4.17 -11.75
N THR A 194 16.55 5.43 -12.12
CA THR A 194 17.52 6.51 -11.88
C THR A 194 17.81 6.71 -10.39
N LEU A 195 16.78 6.65 -9.53
CA LEU A 195 16.99 6.73 -8.08
C LEU A 195 17.84 5.54 -7.61
N ALA A 196 17.47 4.33 -7.97
CA ALA A 196 18.16 3.11 -7.58
C ALA A 196 19.64 3.14 -7.99
N GLU A 197 19.94 3.53 -9.22
CA GLU A 197 21.31 3.71 -9.74
C GLU A 197 22.12 4.78 -8.98
N THR A 198 21.44 5.78 -8.43
CA THR A 198 22.09 6.86 -7.68
C THR A 198 22.45 6.45 -6.25
N ILE A 199 21.63 5.59 -5.63
CA ILE A 199 21.75 5.30 -4.19
C ILE A 199 22.37 3.93 -3.88
N ALA A 200 22.32 2.99 -4.82
CA ALA A 200 22.87 1.64 -4.66
C ALA A 200 24.18 1.46 -5.41
N LYS A 201 25.05 0.60 -4.89
CA LYS A 201 26.38 0.27 -5.44
C LYS A 201 26.38 -1.14 -6.01
N ASN A 202 26.45 -1.27 -7.33
CA ASN A 202 26.47 -2.57 -8.03
C ASN A 202 25.41 -3.55 -7.49
N PRO A 203 24.10 -3.13 -7.47
CA PRO A 203 23.08 -3.92 -6.81
C PRO A 203 22.80 -5.22 -7.58
N GLU A 204 22.60 -6.30 -6.82
CA GLU A 204 21.97 -7.51 -7.35
C GLU A 204 20.50 -7.24 -7.64
N GLN A 205 19.97 -7.86 -8.68
CA GLN A 205 18.57 -7.69 -9.08
C GLN A 205 17.78 -8.98 -8.88
N VAL A 206 16.69 -8.89 -8.13
CA VAL A 206 15.71 -9.96 -7.97
C VAL A 206 14.40 -9.51 -8.54
N ASN A 207 13.92 -10.23 -9.55
CA ASN A 207 12.64 -9.97 -10.17
C ASN A 207 11.73 -11.20 -9.95
N ILE A 208 10.82 -11.07 -9.01
CA ILE A 208 9.74 -12.04 -8.90
C ILE A 208 8.68 -11.62 -9.90
N ALA A 209 8.47 -12.46 -10.89
CA ALA A 209 7.45 -12.21 -11.92
C ALA A 209 6.15 -11.76 -11.25
N ILE A 210 5.48 -10.77 -11.84
CA ILE A 210 4.18 -10.30 -11.37
C ILE A 210 3.31 -11.54 -11.19
N SER A 211 3.04 -11.88 -9.93
CA SER A 211 2.20 -13.02 -9.64
C SER A 211 0.87 -12.74 -10.31
N LYS A 212 0.42 -13.62 -11.21
CA LYS A 212 -0.98 -13.61 -11.64
C LYS A 212 -1.82 -13.52 -10.36
N PRO A 213 -2.95 -12.81 -10.37
CA PRO A 213 -3.83 -12.78 -9.20
C PRO A 213 -3.97 -14.21 -8.67
N ALA A 214 -3.96 -14.37 -7.36
CA ALA A 214 -4.06 -15.70 -6.77
C ALA A 214 -5.19 -16.47 -7.45
N GLU A 215 -4.92 -17.69 -7.86
CA GLU A 215 -5.86 -18.51 -8.66
C GLU A 215 -7.23 -18.71 -7.99
N ASN A 216 -7.27 -18.50 -6.67
CA ASN A 216 -8.47 -18.58 -5.85
C ASN A 216 -9.28 -17.27 -5.79
N ILE A 217 -8.96 -16.23 -6.59
CA ILE A 217 -9.77 -15.01 -6.71
C ILE A 217 -10.71 -15.14 -7.93
N VAL A 218 -12.01 -15.22 -7.65
CA VAL A 218 -13.04 -15.12 -8.68
C VAL A 218 -13.16 -13.64 -9.08
N GLN A 219 -12.80 -13.34 -10.33
CA GLN A 219 -12.82 -11.96 -10.84
C GLN A 219 -13.99 -11.80 -11.79
N GLN A 220 -14.79 -10.76 -11.56
CA GLN A 220 -15.99 -10.43 -12.31
C GLN A 220 -16.04 -8.94 -12.62
N ALA A 221 -16.69 -8.55 -13.69
CA ALA A 221 -16.86 -7.15 -14.05
C ALA A 221 -18.30 -6.85 -14.50
N TYR A 222 -18.75 -5.63 -14.29
CA TYR A 222 -20.00 -5.11 -14.83
C TYR A 222 -19.73 -3.88 -15.67
N VAL A 223 -20.21 -3.87 -16.91
CA VAL A 223 -20.10 -2.72 -17.80
C VAL A 223 -21.33 -1.83 -17.60
N VAL A 224 -21.16 -0.66 -16.98
CA VAL A 224 -22.25 0.17 -16.48
C VAL A 224 -21.99 1.66 -16.70
N TYR A 225 -23.03 2.47 -16.76
CA TYR A 225 -22.93 3.91 -16.66
C TYR A 225 -22.74 4.35 -15.19
N ASP A 226 -22.16 5.54 -14.98
CA ASP A 226 -21.88 6.03 -13.63
C ASP A 226 -23.13 6.16 -12.75
N ASN A 227 -24.29 6.51 -13.34
CA ASN A 227 -25.58 6.62 -12.64
C ASN A 227 -26.19 5.27 -12.24
N GLN A 228 -25.68 4.16 -12.75
CA GLN A 228 -26.13 2.80 -12.42
C GLN A 228 -25.30 2.17 -11.30
N LYS A 229 -24.04 2.62 -11.10
CA LYS A 229 -23.08 1.99 -10.18
C LYS A 229 -23.60 1.86 -8.75
N GLU A 230 -24.24 2.92 -8.21
CA GLU A 230 -24.71 2.93 -6.82
C GLU A 230 -25.83 1.91 -6.58
N ARG A 231 -26.80 1.86 -7.51
CA ARG A 231 -27.90 0.89 -7.42
C ARG A 231 -27.41 -0.54 -7.57
N LEU A 232 -26.49 -0.79 -8.51
CA LEU A 232 -25.89 -2.11 -8.70
C LEU A 232 -25.08 -2.52 -7.45
N LEU A 233 -24.30 -1.61 -6.88
CA LEU A 233 -23.56 -1.88 -5.64
C LEU A 233 -24.50 -2.28 -4.51
N THR A 234 -25.63 -1.56 -4.35
CA THR A 234 -26.64 -1.87 -3.34
C THR A 234 -27.20 -3.29 -3.51
N GLU A 235 -27.47 -3.71 -4.75
CA GLU A 235 -27.96 -5.08 -5.02
C GLU A 235 -26.89 -6.14 -4.70
N ILE A 236 -25.63 -5.91 -5.08
CA ILE A 236 -24.53 -6.83 -4.78
C ILE A 236 -24.35 -6.99 -3.26
N LEU A 237 -24.42 -5.91 -2.49
CA LEU A 237 -24.22 -5.92 -1.05
C LEU A 237 -25.33 -6.62 -0.26
N LYS A 238 -26.47 -6.92 -0.87
CA LYS A 238 -27.56 -7.72 -0.27
C LYS A 238 -27.16 -9.20 -0.10
N ASN A 239 -26.15 -9.67 -0.82
CA ASN A 239 -25.68 -11.06 -0.68
C ASN A 239 -25.12 -11.29 0.73
N PRO A 240 -25.67 -12.20 1.52
CA PRO A 240 -25.27 -12.47 2.89
C PRO A 240 -23.88 -13.12 3.00
N ASP A 241 -23.36 -13.71 1.92
CA ASP A 241 -22.04 -14.35 1.91
C ASP A 241 -20.90 -13.32 1.97
N TYR A 242 -21.18 -12.06 1.64
CA TYR A 242 -20.19 -10.98 1.70
C TYR A 242 -20.09 -10.39 3.12
N LEU A 243 -19.41 -11.11 4.00
CA LEU A 243 -19.29 -10.78 5.42
C LEU A 243 -18.31 -9.63 5.72
N SER A 244 -17.30 -9.46 4.89
CA SER A 244 -16.29 -8.41 5.01
C SER A 244 -15.96 -7.87 3.61
N VAL A 245 -16.20 -6.59 3.38
CA VAL A 245 -16.17 -5.97 2.08
C VAL A 245 -15.26 -4.75 2.07
N ILE A 246 -14.41 -4.63 1.04
CA ILE A 246 -13.69 -3.40 0.74
C ILE A 246 -14.19 -2.84 -0.59
N ILE A 247 -14.50 -1.54 -0.62
CA ILE A 247 -14.91 -0.81 -1.82
C ILE A 247 -13.87 0.26 -2.13
N PHE A 248 -13.25 0.17 -3.30
CA PHE A 248 -12.29 1.15 -3.79
C PHE A 248 -12.94 2.16 -4.72
N SER A 249 -12.80 3.44 -4.42
CA SER A 249 -13.20 4.55 -5.28
C SER A 249 -12.04 5.50 -5.56
N SER A 250 -12.06 6.16 -6.72
CA SER A 250 -10.94 6.96 -7.23
C SER A 250 -10.72 8.27 -6.47
N THR A 251 -11.74 8.82 -5.78
CA THR A 251 -11.65 10.12 -5.10
C THR A 251 -12.25 10.08 -3.70
N LYS A 252 -11.67 10.88 -2.79
CA LYS A 252 -12.19 11.04 -1.43
C LYS A 252 -13.64 11.58 -1.39
N ASP A 253 -14.00 12.41 -2.36
CA ASP A 253 -15.36 12.98 -2.43
C ASP A 253 -16.38 11.90 -2.79
N ASN A 254 -16.04 11.00 -3.72
CA ASN A 254 -16.88 9.83 -4.02
C ASN A 254 -16.97 8.89 -2.82
N VAL A 255 -15.86 8.66 -2.10
CA VAL A 255 -15.86 7.86 -0.86
C VAL A 255 -16.84 8.41 0.16
N LYS A 256 -16.83 9.72 0.42
CA LYS A 256 -17.76 10.40 1.33
C LYS A 256 -19.20 10.33 0.83
N LEU A 257 -19.42 10.46 -0.48
CA LEU A 257 -20.74 10.34 -1.08
C LEU A 257 -21.32 8.93 -0.90
N LEU A 258 -20.53 7.91 -1.24
CA LEU A 258 -20.92 6.51 -1.08
C LEU A 258 -21.20 6.16 0.38
N GLU A 259 -20.40 6.66 1.32
CA GLU A 259 -20.69 6.47 2.75
C GLU A 259 -22.07 7.02 3.11
N ARG A 260 -22.37 8.26 2.74
CA ARG A 260 -23.67 8.91 3.06
C ARG A 260 -24.87 8.15 2.48
N THR A 261 -24.71 7.63 1.28
CA THR A 261 -25.81 6.93 0.59
C THR A 261 -26.00 5.53 1.15
N LEU A 262 -24.92 4.76 1.27
CA LEU A 262 -24.97 3.36 1.67
C LEU A 262 -25.22 3.19 3.17
N LYS A 263 -24.83 4.15 4.01
CA LYS A 263 -25.04 4.09 5.47
C LYS A 263 -26.50 4.01 5.88
N LYS A 264 -27.42 4.46 5.01
CA LYS A 264 -28.86 4.32 5.22
C LYS A 264 -29.33 2.86 5.13
N ILE A 265 -28.58 2.02 4.39
CA ILE A 265 -28.91 0.63 4.11
C ILE A 265 -28.04 -0.30 4.96
N GLU A 266 -26.78 0.08 5.18
CA GLU A 266 -25.80 -0.70 5.93
C GLU A 266 -25.12 0.20 6.99
N PRO A 267 -25.63 0.21 8.23
CA PRO A 267 -25.07 1.04 9.30
C PRO A 267 -23.63 0.68 9.70
N SER A 268 -23.21 -0.58 9.52
CA SER A 268 -21.86 -1.06 9.82
C SER A 268 -20.86 -0.76 8.69
N LEU A 269 -20.94 0.44 8.12
CA LEU A 269 -20.11 0.93 7.03
C LEU A 269 -19.35 2.17 7.48
N LYS A 270 -18.07 2.25 7.10
CA LYS A 270 -17.21 3.43 7.33
C LYS A 270 -16.42 3.80 6.08
N ALA A 271 -16.19 5.11 5.93
CA ALA A 271 -15.26 5.67 4.96
C ALA A 271 -13.84 5.75 5.54
N PHE A 272 -12.84 5.55 4.67
CA PHE A 272 -11.42 5.69 5.00
C PHE A 272 -10.74 6.56 3.95
N HIS A 273 -10.33 7.76 4.32
CA HIS A 273 -9.74 8.75 3.41
C HIS A 273 -8.72 9.65 4.11
N SER A 274 -8.00 10.45 3.32
CA SER A 274 -6.91 11.30 3.82
C SER A 274 -7.33 12.41 4.79
N ASP A 275 -8.61 12.80 4.80
CA ASP A 275 -9.09 13.87 5.69
C ASP A 275 -9.41 13.39 7.12
N LEU A 276 -9.37 12.07 7.37
CA LEU A 276 -9.51 11.52 8.72
C LEU A 276 -8.23 11.75 9.53
N GLU A 277 -8.39 12.09 10.79
CA GLU A 277 -7.30 12.15 11.74
C GLU A 277 -6.73 10.74 12.02
N GLN A 278 -5.47 10.67 12.43
CA GLN A 278 -4.80 9.38 12.63
C GLN A 278 -5.49 8.47 13.66
N PRO A 279 -5.94 8.97 14.85
CA PRO A 279 -6.68 8.14 15.80
C PRO A 279 -7.96 7.54 15.21
N GLU A 280 -8.70 8.31 14.39
CA GLU A 280 -9.90 7.84 13.71
C GLU A 280 -9.59 6.72 12.71
N ARG A 281 -8.48 6.83 11.96
CA ARG A 281 -8.04 5.79 11.02
C ARG A 281 -7.71 4.49 11.75
N GLU A 282 -6.98 4.57 12.85
CA GLU A 282 -6.61 3.43 13.67
C GLU A 282 -7.84 2.76 14.28
N GLU A 283 -8.79 3.55 14.77
CA GLU A 283 -10.05 3.04 15.29
C GLU A 283 -10.86 2.30 14.22
N ILE A 284 -11.05 2.93 13.05
CA ILE A 284 -11.77 2.31 11.92
C ILE A 284 -11.10 1.01 11.51
N MET A 285 -9.78 0.97 11.44
CA MET A 285 -9.04 -0.24 11.09
C MET A 285 -9.18 -1.34 12.16
N ARG A 286 -9.15 -1.00 13.44
CA ARG A 286 -9.37 -1.93 14.55
C ARG A 286 -10.79 -2.50 14.51
N GLU A 287 -11.80 -1.66 14.27
CA GLU A 287 -13.19 -2.07 14.14
C GLU A 287 -13.41 -2.98 12.91
N PHE A 288 -12.75 -2.69 11.79
CA PHE A 288 -12.85 -3.52 10.59
C PHE A 288 -12.16 -4.88 10.79
N LYS A 289 -10.97 -4.91 11.40
CA LYS A 289 -10.27 -6.15 11.76
C LYS A 289 -11.09 -7.02 12.72
N SER A 290 -11.76 -6.41 13.68
CA SER A 290 -12.64 -7.10 14.63
C SER A 290 -14.03 -7.44 14.09
N LYS A 291 -14.29 -7.16 12.78
CA LYS A 291 -15.57 -7.39 12.07
C LYS A 291 -16.78 -6.62 12.67
N ARG A 292 -16.54 -5.55 13.43
CA ARG A 292 -17.58 -4.61 13.86
C ARG A 292 -18.05 -3.73 12.70
N ILE A 293 -17.14 -3.42 11.79
CA ILE A 293 -17.44 -2.80 10.50
C ILE A 293 -17.46 -3.91 9.46
N ARG A 294 -18.56 -4.04 8.72
CA ARG A 294 -18.72 -4.97 7.62
C ARG A 294 -18.13 -4.44 6.33
N ILE A 295 -18.34 -3.13 6.04
CA ILE A 295 -17.97 -2.50 4.78
C ILE A 295 -17.02 -1.34 5.02
N LEU A 296 -15.86 -1.37 4.38
CA LEU A 296 -14.89 -0.28 4.37
C LEU A 296 -14.81 0.32 2.97
N ILE A 297 -15.05 1.62 2.84
CA ILE A 297 -14.95 2.35 1.57
C ILE A 297 -13.73 3.24 1.62
N GLY A 298 -12.86 3.21 0.61
CA GLY A 298 -11.73 4.12 0.57
C GLY A 298 -11.09 4.29 -0.80
N THR A 299 -10.07 5.12 -0.83
CA THR A 299 -9.19 5.30 -1.98
C THR A 299 -8.04 4.28 -1.94
N ASP A 300 -7.08 4.38 -2.84
CA ASP A 300 -5.89 3.52 -2.88
C ASP A 300 -5.04 3.56 -1.60
N ILE A 301 -5.29 4.49 -0.68
CA ILE A 301 -4.73 4.45 0.68
C ILE A 301 -5.08 3.14 1.38
N LEU A 302 -6.26 2.58 1.12
CA LEU A 302 -6.69 1.27 1.64
C LEU A 302 -5.93 0.09 1.01
N SER A 303 -5.47 0.22 -0.23
CA SER A 303 -4.71 -0.85 -0.88
C SER A 303 -3.30 -1.00 -0.32
N ARG A 304 -2.81 0.03 0.38
CA ARG A 304 -1.43 0.17 0.87
C ARG A 304 -1.39 -0.05 2.38
N GLY A 305 -0.66 -1.06 2.82
CA GLY A 305 -0.38 -1.27 4.24
C GLY A 305 -1.52 -1.85 5.10
N ILE A 306 -2.64 -2.28 4.53
CA ILE A 306 -3.68 -2.94 5.29
C ILE A 306 -3.47 -4.44 5.26
N ASP A 307 -3.07 -4.98 6.39
CA ASP A 307 -3.07 -6.41 6.65
C ASP A 307 -4.35 -6.81 7.37
N VAL A 308 -5.36 -7.14 6.58
CA VAL A 308 -6.65 -7.66 7.07
C VAL A 308 -6.95 -8.94 6.32
N ASP A 309 -7.13 -10.01 7.10
CA ASP A 309 -7.50 -11.31 6.57
C ASP A 309 -9.02 -11.50 6.50
N GLY A 310 -9.44 -12.41 5.61
CA GLY A 310 -10.84 -12.84 5.55
C GLY A 310 -11.79 -11.85 4.88
N ILE A 311 -11.29 -11.00 3.95
CA ILE A 311 -12.13 -10.17 3.10
C ILE A 311 -12.80 -11.08 2.07
N SER A 312 -14.15 -11.09 2.10
CA SER A 312 -14.96 -11.94 1.21
C SER A 312 -15.21 -11.30 -0.16
N LEU A 313 -15.25 -9.97 -0.21
CA LEU A 313 -15.49 -9.22 -1.44
C LEU A 313 -14.63 -7.96 -1.53
N VAL A 314 -13.99 -7.77 -2.67
CA VAL A 314 -13.39 -6.49 -3.07
C VAL A 314 -14.20 -5.91 -4.24
N VAL A 315 -14.64 -4.67 -4.12
CA VAL A 315 -15.32 -3.94 -5.20
C VAL A 315 -14.44 -2.79 -5.68
N ASN A 316 -14.03 -2.81 -6.94
CA ASN A 316 -13.50 -1.63 -7.62
C ASN A 316 -14.67 -0.84 -8.18
N TYR A 317 -15.19 0.12 -7.41
CA TYR A 317 -16.24 1.04 -7.85
C TYR A 317 -15.79 1.88 -9.04
N ASP A 318 -14.50 2.19 -9.08
CA ASP A 318 -13.81 2.77 -10.23
C ASP A 318 -12.59 1.90 -10.57
N ALA A 319 -12.39 1.60 -11.86
CA ALA A 319 -11.21 0.89 -12.31
C ALA A 319 -9.95 1.74 -12.04
N PRO A 320 -8.91 1.18 -11.42
CA PRO A 320 -7.69 1.91 -11.17
C PRO A 320 -7.00 2.33 -12.47
N PRO A 321 -6.29 3.47 -12.47
CA PRO A 321 -5.56 3.93 -13.65
C PRO A 321 -4.35 3.05 -13.97
N ASP A 322 -3.73 2.47 -12.95
CA ASP A 322 -2.60 1.56 -13.05
C ASP A 322 -3.07 0.11 -12.94
N PRO A 323 -2.75 -0.76 -13.91
CA PRO A 323 -3.09 -2.17 -13.85
C PRO A 323 -2.53 -2.92 -12.63
N GLU A 324 -1.39 -2.49 -12.09
CA GLU A 324 -0.80 -3.13 -10.91
C GLU A 324 -1.59 -2.80 -9.63
N ASP A 325 -2.14 -1.58 -9.51
CA ASP A 325 -3.04 -1.23 -8.41
C ASP A 325 -4.29 -2.15 -8.39
N TYR A 326 -4.75 -2.60 -9.56
CA TYR A 326 -5.83 -3.60 -9.62
C TYR A 326 -5.45 -4.89 -8.89
N ILE A 327 -4.28 -5.42 -9.17
CA ILE A 327 -3.79 -6.66 -8.53
C ILE A 327 -3.62 -6.44 -7.02
N HIS A 328 -3.10 -5.27 -6.61
CA HIS A 328 -2.97 -4.92 -5.19
C HIS A 328 -4.32 -4.80 -4.48
N ARG A 329 -5.34 -4.24 -5.14
CA ARG A 329 -6.69 -4.13 -4.59
C ARG A 329 -7.33 -5.51 -4.43
N ILE A 330 -7.37 -6.32 -5.49
CA ILE A 330 -7.98 -7.65 -5.44
C ILE A 330 -7.20 -8.62 -4.55
N GLY A 331 -5.89 -8.44 -4.40
CA GLY A 331 -5.05 -9.20 -3.47
C GLY A 331 -5.37 -8.96 -1.99
N ARG A 332 -6.35 -8.09 -1.66
CA ARG A 332 -6.90 -7.97 -0.29
C ARG A 332 -7.87 -9.09 0.05
N THR A 333 -8.42 -9.79 -0.94
CA THR A 333 -9.24 -10.99 -0.74
C THR A 333 -8.42 -12.26 -1.02
N ALA A 334 -8.96 -13.43 -0.70
CA ALA A 334 -8.38 -14.75 -1.01
C ALA A 334 -6.96 -14.98 -0.43
N ARG A 335 -6.76 -14.77 0.88
CA ARG A 335 -5.57 -15.23 1.58
C ARG A 335 -5.77 -16.63 2.17
N ALA A 336 -4.70 -17.44 2.19
CA ALA A 336 -4.54 -18.68 2.94
C ALA A 336 -5.66 -19.75 2.78
N SER A 337 -6.09 -20.11 1.58
CA SER A 337 -7.03 -21.23 1.29
C SER A 337 -8.52 -20.89 1.12
N LYS A 338 -8.98 -19.65 1.33
CA LYS A 338 -10.37 -19.27 1.05
C LYS A 338 -10.46 -18.57 -0.30
N ALA A 339 -11.45 -18.96 -1.11
CA ALA A 339 -11.79 -18.25 -2.34
C ALA A 339 -12.31 -16.84 -2.01
N GLY A 340 -11.85 -15.85 -2.77
CA GLY A 340 -12.29 -14.46 -2.65
C GLY A 340 -12.97 -14.00 -3.93
N VAL A 341 -13.83 -12.99 -3.84
CA VAL A 341 -14.51 -12.38 -4.99
C VAL A 341 -14.02 -10.97 -5.20
N ALA A 342 -13.72 -10.63 -6.45
CA ALA A 342 -13.39 -9.28 -6.87
C ALA A 342 -14.33 -8.83 -7.98
N ILE A 343 -15.04 -7.72 -7.78
CA ILE A 343 -16.00 -7.15 -8.73
C ILE A 343 -15.51 -5.79 -9.17
N THR A 344 -15.53 -5.51 -10.48
CA THR A 344 -15.11 -4.22 -11.03
C THR A 344 -16.22 -3.59 -11.87
N PHE A 345 -16.54 -2.33 -11.59
CA PHE A 345 -17.45 -1.55 -12.42
C PHE A 345 -16.67 -0.80 -13.49
N ILE A 346 -17.11 -0.96 -14.73
CA ILE A 346 -16.44 -0.42 -15.90
C ILE A 346 -17.38 0.55 -16.61
N ASN A 347 -17.16 1.85 -16.47
CA ASN A 347 -17.87 2.85 -17.25
C ASN A 347 -17.18 3.04 -18.63
N PRO A 348 -17.79 3.76 -19.58
CA PRO A 348 -17.18 3.98 -20.91
C PRO A 348 -15.77 4.59 -20.86
N LYS A 349 -15.45 5.45 -19.88
CA LYS A 349 -14.13 6.08 -19.72
C LYS A 349 -13.09 5.12 -19.16
N ASP A 350 -13.53 4.14 -18.38
CA ASP A 350 -12.65 3.18 -17.73
C ASP A 350 -12.35 1.94 -18.60
N GLN A 351 -13.10 1.71 -19.67
CA GLN A 351 -12.89 0.57 -20.55
C GLN A 351 -11.44 0.45 -21.08
N PRO A 352 -10.77 1.52 -21.56
CA PRO A 352 -9.38 1.44 -21.98
C PRO A 352 -8.40 1.10 -20.86
N LYS A 353 -8.70 1.52 -19.61
CA LYS A 353 -7.88 1.18 -18.43
C LYS A 353 -8.06 -0.30 -18.10
N PHE A 354 -9.30 -0.78 -18.12
CA PHE A 354 -9.61 -2.17 -17.81
C PHE A 354 -9.03 -3.14 -18.86
N ALA A 355 -9.02 -2.77 -20.13
CA ALA A 355 -8.34 -3.55 -21.16
C ALA A 355 -6.83 -3.69 -20.90
N LYS A 356 -6.16 -2.66 -20.34
CA LYS A 356 -4.76 -2.79 -19.92
C LYS A 356 -4.59 -3.73 -18.72
N ILE A 357 -5.56 -3.77 -17.80
CA ILE A 357 -5.58 -4.71 -16.68
C ILE A 357 -5.70 -6.14 -17.22
N GLU A 358 -6.60 -6.40 -18.14
CA GLU A 358 -6.76 -7.71 -18.79
C GLU A 358 -5.50 -8.14 -19.54
N ALA A 359 -4.87 -7.21 -20.27
CA ALA A 359 -3.60 -7.44 -20.95
C ALA A 359 -2.46 -7.80 -19.98
N LEU A 360 -2.36 -7.11 -18.83
CA LEU A 360 -1.38 -7.43 -17.78
C LEU A 360 -1.61 -8.83 -17.20
N MET A 361 -2.87 -9.21 -16.98
CA MET A 361 -3.23 -10.53 -16.44
C MET A 361 -3.09 -11.65 -17.47
N GLY A 362 -3.02 -11.34 -18.76
CA GLY A 362 -3.01 -12.29 -19.85
C GLY A 362 -4.31 -13.08 -19.99
N ARG A 363 -5.42 -12.57 -19.43
CA ARG A 363 -6.77 -13.18 -19.53
C ARG A 363 -7.86 -12.12 -19.47
N GLU A 364 -8.97 -12.41 -20.10
CA GLU A 364 -10.19 -11.61 -19.95
C GLU A 364 -10.89 -11.91 -18.62
N VAL A 365 -11.58 -10.91 -18.09
CA VAL A 365 -12.43 -11.04 -16.89
C VAL A 365 -13.88 -11.19 -17.33
N ASP A 366 -14.63 -12.08 -16.70
CA ASP A 366 -16.03 -12.31 -17.01
C ASP A 366 -16.86 -11.03 -16.81
N LYS A 367 -17.55 -10.58 -17.89
CA LYS A 367 -18.49 -9.45 -17.83
C LYS A 367 -19.88 -9.99 -17.58
N LEU A 368 -20.35 -9.79 -16.35
CA LEU A 368 -21.66 -10.26 -15.93
C LEU A 368 -22.79 -9.38 -16.50
N PRO A 369 -23.96 -9.96 -16.78
CA PRO A 369 -25.13 -9.20 -17.17
C PRO A 369 -25.60 -8.32 -15.99
N VAL A 370 -25.93 -7.08 -16.30
CA VAL A 370 -26.52 -6.16 -15.32
C VAL A 370 -28.01 -6.47 -15.17
N PRO A 371 -28.58 -6.45 -13.95
CA PRO A 371 -30.02 -6.63 -13.76
C PRO A 371 -30.86 -5.71 -14.66
N ALA A 372 -31.85 -6.28 -15.34
CA ALA A 372 -32.68 -5.57 -16.32
C ALA A 372 -33.37 -4.31 -15.75
N GLU A 373 -33.65 -4.31 -14.46
CA GLU A 373 -34.25 -3.19 -13.72
C GLU A 373 -33.36 -1.92 -13.67
N LEU A 374 -32.07 -2.07 -13.97
CA LEU A 374 -31.12 -0.94 -14.03
C LEU A 374 -31.08 -0.27 -15.40
N GLY A 375 -31.78 -0.82 -16.41
CA GLY A 375 -31.91 -0.28 -17.77
C GLY A 375 -30.73 -0.68 -18.67
N GLU A 376 -30.64 0.00 -19.82
CA GLU A 376 -29.62 -0.27 -20.83
C GLU A 376 -28.20 0.05 -20.31
N THR A 377 -27.24 -0.77 -20.69
CA THR A 377 -25.83 -0.65 -20.29
C THR A 377 -24.95 -0.40 -21.51
N PRO A 378 -23.76 0.21 -21.32
CA PRO A 378 -22.83 0.42 -22.43
C PRO A 378 -22.25 -0.90 -22.93
N ALA A 379 -22.02 -1.03 -24.23
CA ALA A 379 -21.25 -2.13 -24.77
C ALA A 379 -19.77 -2.03 -24.34
N TYR A 380 -19.12 -3.17 -24.11
CA TYR A 380 -17.68 -3.21 -23.85
C TYR A 380 -16.91 -3.07 -25.16
N ASN A 381 -16.40 -1.88 -25.41
CA ASN A 381 -15.58 -1.56 -26.59
C ASN A 381 -14.44 -0.59 -26.19
N PRO A 382 -13.33 -1.11 -25.64
CA PRO A 382 -12.21 -0.29 -25.17
C PRO A 382 -11.58 0.58 -26.25
N GLU A 383 -11.49 0.09 -27.51
CA GLU A 383 -10.88 0.81 -28.61
C GLU A 383 -11.69 2.05 -29.02
N ALA A 384 -13.01 1.93 -29.13
CA ALA A 384 -13.88 3.05 -29.44
C ALA A 384 -13.85 4.13 -28.35
N ASN A 385 -13.62 3.74 -27.11
CA ASN A 385 -13.65 4.63 -25.95
C ASN A 385 -12.27 5.26 -25.60
N LYS A 386 -11.19 4.97 -26.34
CA LYS A 386 -9.87 5.58 -26.12
C LYS A 386 -9.90 7.11 -26.10
N LYS A 387 -10.70 7.74 -26.95
CA LYS A 387 -10.84 9.22 -26.99
C LYS A 387 -11.51 9.79 -25.72
N LEU A 388 -12.41 9.04 -25.08
CA LEU A 388 -13.10 9.47 -23.86
C LEU A 388 -12.17 9.45 -22.64
N ALA A 389 -11.21 8.54 -22.59
CA ALA A 389 -10.25 8.42 -21.49
C ALA A 389 -9.27 9.60 -21.40
N PHE A 390 -9.01 10.30 -22.52
CA PHE A 390 -8.06 11.40 -22.61
C PHE A 390 -8.69 12.80 -22.71
N ALA A 391 -10.02 12.92 -22.60
CA ALA A 391 -10.67 14.22 -22.59
C ALA A 391 -10.35 14.96 -21.28
N PRO A 392 -9.65 16.11 -21.32
CA PRO A 392 -9.46 16.93 -20.13
C PRO A 392 -10.85 17.33 -19.59
N GLY A 393 -11.05 17.16 -18.28
CA GLY A 393 -12.32 17.45 -17.62
C GLY A 393 -12.86 18.82 -18.05
N GLY A 394 -14.02 18.82 -18.70
CA GLY A 394 -14.60 20.00 -19.31
C GLY A 394 -14.73 21.13 -18.29
N LYS A 395 -14.03 22.22 -18.52
CA LYS A 395 -14.25 23.49 -17.82
C LYS A 395 -15.73 23.83 -17.98
N ARG A 396 -16.49 23.85 -16.89
CA ARG A 396 -17.84 24.42 -16.89
C ARG A 396 -17.77 25.81 -17.49
N PRO A 397 -18.63 26.17 -18.47
CA PRO A 397 -18.61 27.50 -19.04
C PRO A 397 -18.90 28.51 -17.93
N PHE A 398 -17.97 29.40 -17.71
CA PHE A 398 -18.13 30.54 -16.81
C PHE A 398 -19.26 31.44 -17.36
N ASN A 399 -20.39 31.41 -16.69
CA ASN A 399 -21.54 32.25 -17.05
C ASN A 399 -21.14 33.71 -16.86
N LYS A 400 -20.87 34.44 -17.96
CA LYS A 400 -20.59 35.87 -17.96
C LYS A 400 -21.76 36.59 -17.27
N LYS A 401 -21.53 37.09 -16.06
CA LYS A 401 -22.47 38.04 -15.41
C LYS A 401 -22.74 39.19 -16.35
N LYS A 402 -24.02 39.37 -16.68
CA LYS A 402 -24.54 40.57 -17.37
C LYS A 402 -24.16 41.80 -16.57
N ASN A 403 -23.42 42.71 -17.20
CA ASN A 403 -23.12 44.04 -16.67
C ASN A 403 -24.45 44.80 -16.43
N PHE A 404 -24.77 45.05 -15.18
CA PHE A 404 -25.78 46.00 -14.78
C PHE A 404 -25.19 47.41 -14.91
N LYS A 405 -25.69 48.22 -15.85
CA LYS A 405 -25.41 49.66 -15.92
C LYS A 405 -26.28 50.35 -14.87
N PRO A 406 -25.76 51.23 -13.99
CA PRO A 406 -26.57 52.03 -13.09
C PRO A 406 -27.33 53.10 -13.87
N LYS A 407 -28.63 53.30 -13.57
CA LYS A 407 -29.43 54.42 -14.02
C LYS A 407 -29.00 55.72 -13.34
N PRO A 408 -28.99 56.86 -14.06
CA PRO A 408 -28.76 58.15 -13.43
C PRO A 408 -29.90 58.57 -12.49
N ARG A 409 -29.53 59.12 -11.34
CA ARG A 409 -30.51 59.81 -10.44
C ARG A 409 -30.78 61.22 -11.01
N ASN A 410 -32.06 61.53 -11.13
CA ASN A 410 -32.58 62.91 -11.07
C ASN A 410 -32.85 63.27 -9.62
#